data_3749a31877f8d955e0ab9666b12e627d
#
_entry.id   3749a31877f8d955e0ab9666b12e627d
#
_cell.length_a   1.000
_cell.length_b   1.000
_cell.length_c   1.000
_cell.angle_alpha   90.00
_cell.angle_beta   90.00
_cell.angle_gamma   90.00
#
_symmetry.space_group_name_H-M   'P 1'
#
loop_
_entity.id
_entity.type
_entity.pdbx_description
1 polymer ?
#
loop_
_entity_poly.entity_id
_entity_poly.type
_entity_poly.pdbx_seq_one_letter_code
_entity_poly.pdbx_strand_id
1 'polypeptide(L)'
;MKNAYLTVRSALLWAISGIHFAIVCTFLVALGIFVDPRKNDWPQRVFFRNILRFAGVKFEVRRAPGFDPNRTSIFVCNHVNIFDAFVIYSAIPQFVRGFELESHFKFPIYGWMMGRFGNIPVPDAPSRNSLETMTTRAKQALDSGISLIAFAEGSRTRDGHVQEFKKGIFRIAQRFGVPIVPMSIVGSYEFFQTGNWMLHPGKITVYLHDTIDTSKIDRAGVDALRLRVHEIVAAPVEESLKVWESENTSDVRQAPKQ
;
A
#
# COMPACT_ATOMS: atom_id res chain seq x y z
N MET A 1 28.88 17.93 -4.66
CA MET A 1 29.13 16.54 -5.13
C MET A 1 28.04 15.57 -4.71
N LYS A 2 27.55 15.53 -3.45
CA LYS A 2 26.48 14.64 -3.00
C LYS A 2 25.19 14.77 -3.82
N ASN A 3 24.73 15.99 -4.12
CA ASN A 3 23.51 16.22 -4.89
C ASN A 3 23.62 15.70 -6.34
N ALA A 4 24.76 15.92 -7.02
CA ALA A 4 24.96 15.43 -8.39
C ALA A 4 24.94 13.89 -8.45
N TYR A 5 25.57 13.21 -7.48
CA TYR A 5 25.52 11.76 -7.37
C TYR A 5 24.08 11.25 -7.17
N LEU A 6 23.33 11.85 -6.23
CA LEU A 6 21.94 11.46 -5.97
C LEU A 6 21.05 11.68 -7.19
N THR A 7 21.23 12.79 -7.90
CA THR A 7 20.53 13.12 -9.15
C THR A 7 20.75 12.04 -10.22
N VAL A 8 22.02 11.73 -10.54
CA VAL A 8 22.37 10.72 -11.55
C VAL A 8 21.86 9.34 -11.12
N ARG A 9 22.07 8.98 -9.88
CA ARG A 9 21.57 7.72 -9.32
C ARG A 9 20.04 7.60 -9.46
N SER A 10 19.30 8.64 -9.07
CA SER A 10 17.83 8.63 -9.15
C SER A 10 17.35 8.51 -10.59
N ALA A 11 17.96 9.24 -11.54
CA ALA A 11 17.63 9.14 -12.95
C ALA A 11 17.84 7.71 -13.49
N LEU A 12 18.97 7.07 -13.15
CA LEU A 12 19.25 5.69 -13.54
C LEU A 12 18.25 4.72 -12.93
N LEU A 13 17.92 4.87 -11.64
CA LEU A 13 16.96 4.00 -10.96
C LEU A 13 15.56 4.15 -11.53
N TRP A 14 15.12 5.36 -11.85
CA TRP A 14 13.83 5.58 -12.53
C TRP A 14 13.81 4.93 -13.90
N ALA A 15 14.87 5.09 -14.71
CA ALA A 15 14.96 4.45 -16.02
C ALA A 15 14.92 2.93 -15.93
N ILE A 16 15.74 2.31 -15.06
CA ILE A 16 15.78 0.87 -14.85
C ILE A 16 14.42 0.37 -14.34
N SER A 17 13.87 1.02 -13.31
CA SER A 17 12.58 0.63 -12.73
C SER A 17 11.44 0.80 -13.71
N GLY A 18 11.42 1.86 -14.50
CA GLY A 18 10.39 2.11 -15.52
C GLY A 18 10.43 1.08 -16.65
N ILE A 19 11.61 0.76 -17.18
CA ILE A 19 11.78 -0.28 -18.21
C ILE A 19 11.36 -1.64 -17.65
N HIS A 20 11.83 -1.98 -16.45
CA HIS A 20 11.46 -3.23 -15.80
C HIS A 20 9.95 -3.31 -15.58
N PHE A 21 9.33 -2.23 -15.09
CA PHE A 21 7.88 -2.13 -14.91
C PHE A 21 7.13 -2.38 -16.22
N ALA A 22 7.50 -1.72 -17.31
CA ALA A 22 6.85 -1.88 -18.61
C ALA A 22 6.94 -3.32 -19.13
N ILE A 23 8.13 -3.91 -19.08
CA ILE A 23 8.36 -5.29 -19.53
C ILE A 23 7.51 -6.28 -18.71
N VAL A 24 7.56 -6.19 -17.39
CA VAL A 24 6.92 -7.18 -16.54
C VAL A 24 5.40 -6.98 -16.48
N CYS A 25 4.90 -5.75 -16.50
CA CYS A 25 3.45 -5.54 -16.63
C CYS A 25 2.90 -6.16 -17.92
N THR A 26 3.61 -5.98 -19.04
CA THR A 26 3.23 -6.59 -20.32
C THR A 26 3.25 -8.13 -20.22
N PHE A 27 4.30 -8.68 -19.61
CA PHE A 27 4.40 -10.12 -19.37
C PHE A 27 3.29 -10.64 -18.44
N LEU A 28 2.98 -9.95 -17.35
CA LEU A 28 1.93 -10.35 -16.43
C LEU A 28 0.53 -10.26 -17.05
N VAL A 29 0.27 -9.28 -17.92
CA VAL A 29 -0.97 -9.19 -18.69
C VAL A 29 -1.09 -10.40 -19.62
N ALA A 30 -0.03 -10.71 -20.39
CA ALA A 30 0.01 -11.85 -21.28
C ALA A 30 -0.16 -13.19 -20.52
N LEU A 31 0.60 -13.37 -19.45
CA LEU A 31 0.50 -14.55 -18.58
C LEU A 31 -0.91 -14.70 -17.98
N GLY A 32 -1.51 -13.59 -17.56
CA GLY A 32 -2.84 -13.56 -16.99
C GLY A 32 -3.95 -14.00 -17.95
N ILE A 33 -3.72 -14.05 -19.28
CA ILE A 33 -4.66 -14.63 -20.24
C ILE A 33 -4.77 -16.15 -20.03
N PHE A 34 -3.65 -16.82 -19.71
CA PHE A 34 -3.57 -18.27 -19.64
C PHE A 34 -3.62 -18.81 -18.21
N VAL A 35 -3.18 -18.03 -17.24
CA VAL A 35 -3.04 -18.46 -15.84
C VAL A 35 -3.88 -17.58 -14.92
N ASP A 36 -4.65 -18.21 -14.02
CA ASP A 36 -5.35 -17.49 -12.96
C ASP A 36 -4.32 -16.91 -11.96
N PRO A 37 -4.25 -15.58 -11.78
CA PRO A 37 -3.30 -14.95 -10.86
C PRO A 37 -3.41 -15.44 -9.41
N ARG A 38 -4.59 -15.94 -8.99
CA ARG A 38 -4.80 -16.49 -7.64
C ARG A 38 -4.04 -17.78 -7.40
N LYS A 39 -3.86 -18.58 -8.47
CA LYS A 39 -3.15 -19.86 -8.39
C LYS A 39 -1.65 -19.72 -8.55
N ASN A 40 -1.19 -18.60 -9.10
CA ASN A 40 0.21 -18.40 -9.44
C ASN A 40 0.60 -16.92 -9.38
N ASP A 41 0.65 -16.35 -8.18
CA ASP A 41 1.00 -14.94 -7.95
C ASP A 41 2.52 -14.70 -7.71
N TRP A 42 3.33 -15.76 -7.69
CA TRP A 42 4.76 -15.65 -7.43
C TRP A 42 5.51 -14.76 -8.45
N PRO A 43 5.18 -14.74 -9.77
CA PRO A 43 5.88 -13.85 -10.69
C PRO A 43 5.65 -12.38 -10.34
N GLN A 44 4.43 -12.02 -9.93
CA GLN A 44 4.10 -10.67 -9.45
C GLN A 44 4.91 -10.30 -8.20
N ARG A 45 5.05 -11.22 -7.25
CA ARG A 45 5.83 -11.00 -6.01
C ARG A 45 7.32 -10.80 -6.28
N VAL A 46 7.89 -11.62 -7.17
CA VAL A 46 9.29 -11.48 -7.60
C VAL A 46 9.49 -10.12 -8.28
N PHE A 47 8.56 -9.74 -9.15
CA PHE A 47 8.58 -8.45 -9.81
C PHE A 47 8.61 -7.28 -8.82
N PHE A 48 7.68 -7.25 -7.85
CA PHE A 48 7.61 -6.17 -6.88
C PHE A 48 8.85 -6.09 -5.99
N ARG A 49 9.38 -7.22 -5.56
CA ARG A 49 10.64 -7.27 -4.81
C ARG A 49 11.83 -6.74 -5.63
N ASN A 50 11.87 -7.04 -6.92
CA ASN A 50 12.93 -6.55 -7.80
C ASN A 50 12.84 -5.02 -8.01
N ILE A 51 11.64 -4.45 -8.12
CA ILE A 51 11.47 -2.99 -8.16
C ILE A 51 12.10 -2.34 -6.93
N LEU A 52 11.81 -2.84 -5.72
CA LEU A 52 12.38 -2.32 -4.48
C LEU A 52 13.92 -2.49 -4.45
N ARG A 53 14.43 -3.63 -4.91
CA ARG A 53 15.89 -3.87 -4.99
C ARG A 53 16.57 -2.90 -5.95
N PHE A 54 16.01 -2.71 -7.15
CA PHE A 54 16.54 -1.78 -8.15
C PHE A 54 16.46 -0.33 -7.67
N ALA A 55 15.41 0.01 -6.93
CA ALA A 55 15.31 1.32 -6.28
C ALA A 55 16.31 1.50 -5.11
N GLY A 56 17.08 0.46 -4.75
CA GLY A 56 18.08 0.51 -3.68
C GLY A 56 17.50 0.46 -2.27
N VAL A 57 16.33 -0.15 -2.12
CA VAL A 57 15.64 -0.30 -0.84
C VAL A 57 16.10 -1.57 -0.13
N LYS A 58 16.50 -1.45 1.14
CA LYS A 58 16.62 -2.57 2.08
C LYS A 58 15.25 -2.87 2.65
N PHE A 59 14.66 -3.99 2.24
CA PHE A 59 13.28 -4.34 2.59
C PHE A 59 13.24 -5.39 3.72
N GLU A 60 12.46 -5.10 4.77
CA GLU A 60 12.26 -5.99 5.92
C GLU A 60 10.77 -6.12 6.24
N VAL A 61 10.34 -7.32 6.66
CA VAL A 61 8.97 -7.57 7.12
C VAL A 61 9.01 -8.12 8.55
N ARG A 62 8.33 -7.47 9.46
CA ARG A 62 8.14 -7.89 10.85
C ARG A 62 6.69 -8.30 11.06
N ARG A 63 6.49 -9.47 11.64
CA ARG A 63 5.17 -10.04 11.90
C ARG A 63 4.95 -10.16 13.39
N ALA A 64 3.83 -9.63 13.88
CA ALA A 64 3.41 -9.83 15.26
C ALA A 64 2.99 -11.29 15.49
N PRO A 65 3.11 -11.81 16.72
CA PRO A 65 2.71 -13.20 17.05
C PRO A 65 1.25 -13.53 16.76
N GLY A 66 0.35 -12.54 16.88
CA GLY A 66 -1.07 -12.69 16.59
C GLY A 66 -1.48 -12.45 15.14
N PHE A 67 -0.52 -12.31 14.21
CA PHE A 67 -0.79 -12.27 12.78
C PHE A 67 -1.00 -13.67 12.22
N ASP A 68 -2.19 -13.92 11.64
CA ASP A 68 -2.50 -15.19 10.96
C ASP A 68 -2.38 -15.03 9.43
N PRO A 69 -1.36 -15.65 8.79
CA PRO A 69 -1.15 -15.56 7.34
C PRO A 69 -2.17 -16.33 6.51
N ASN A 70 -2.98 -17.21 7.13
CA ASN A 70 -3.96 -18.05 6.43
C ASN A 70 -5.38 -17.50 6.52
N ARG A 71 -5.63 -16.49 7.35
CA ARG A 71 -6.95 -15.91 7.56
C ARG A 71 -7.23 -14.80 6.54
N THR A 72 -8.32 -14.95 5.76
CA THR A 72 -8.82 -13.88 4.90
C THR A 72 -9.11 -12.64 5.73
N SER A 73 -8.47 -11.52 5.40
CA SER A 73 -8.45 -10.32 6.22
C SER A 73 -8.47 -9.06 5.38
N ILE A 74 -8.79 -7.93 5.99
CA ILE A 74 -8.60 -6.61 5.41
C ILE A 74 -7.35 -5.99 6.02
N PHE A 75 -6.31 -5.79 5.21
CA PHE A 75 -5.12 -5.06 5.61
C PHE A 75 -5.39 -3.56 5.52
N VAL A 76 -5.04 -2.82 6.56
CA VAL A 76 -5.23 -1.37 6.63
C VAL A 76 -3.89 -0.73 6.95
N CYS A 77 -3.40 0.15 6.06
CA CYS A 77 -2.08 0.76 6.20
C CYS A 77 -2.07 2.27 5.90
N ASN A 78 -0.96 2.91 6.28
CA ASN A 78 -0.61 4.27 5.88
C ASN A 78 -0.23 4.34 4.39
N HIS A 79 -0.32 5.54 3.81
CA HIS A 79 -0.05 5.77 2.38
C HIS A 79 0.92 6.94 2.17
N VAL A 80 2.09 6.65 1.66
CA VAL A 80 3.17 7.62 1.50
C VAL A 80 3.41 7.98 0.03
N ASN A 81 3.67 6.97 -0.80
CA ASN A 81 4.07 7.21 -2.19
C ASN A 81 3.71 6.04 -3.12
N ILE A 82 4.12 6.15 -4.39
CA ILE A 82 3.82 5.14 -5.42
C ILE A 82 4.49 3.78 -5.18
N PHE A 83 5.56 3.74 -4.39
CA PHE A 83 6.26 2.49 -4.08
C PHE A 83 5.52 1.64 -3.04
N ASP A 84 4.55 2.22 -2.31
CA ASP A 84 3.79 1.47 -1.30
C ASP A 84 3.07 0.26 -1.89
N ALA A 85 2.60 0.34 -3.15
CA ALA A 85 2.02 -0.82 -3.84
C ALA A 85 3.02 -1.98 -3.96
N PHE A 86 4.28 -1.68 -4.31
CA PHE A 86 5.34 -2.71 -4.40
C PHE A 86 5.72 -3.26 -3.03
N VAL A 87 5.71 -2.40 -2.01
CA VAL A 87 5.99 -2.74 -0.61
C VAL A 87 4.94 -3.71 -0.08
N ILE A 88 3.65 -3.38 -0.20
CA ILE A 88 2.56 -4.21 0.35
C ILE A 88 2.48 -5.59 -0.32
N TYR A 89 2.57 -5.65 -1.65
CA TYR A 89 2.56 -6.93 -2.36
C TYR A 89 3.80 -7.78 -2.13
N SER A 90 4.91 -7.17 -1.69
CA SER A 90 6.12 -7.88 -1.26
C SER A 90 6.04 -8.39 0.17
N ALA A 91 5.25 -7.74 1.03
CA ALA A 91 5.15 -8.01 2.47
C ALA A 91 4.06 -9.02 2.82
N ILE A 92 2.87 -8.88 2.22
CA ILE A 92 1.69 -9.68 2.56
C ILE A 92 1.83 -11.08 1.97
N PRO A 93 1.78 -12.16 2.78
CA PRO A 93 1.96 -13.53 2.28
C PRO A 93 0.75 -14.06 1.51
N GLN A 94 -0.47 -13.59 1.84
CA GLN A 94 -1.69 -14.02 1.17
C GLN A 94 -1.85 -13.35 -0.19
N PHE A 95 -2.70 -13.96 -1.04
CA PHE A 95 -3.21 -13.29 -2.22
C PHE A 95 -4.12 -12.14 -1.80
N VAL A 96 -3.81 -10.93 -2.25
CA VAL A 96 -4.47 -9.70 -1.81
C VAL A 96 -4.84 -8.83 -3.01
N ARG A 97 -5.95 -8.07 -2.88
CA ARG A 97 -6.42 -7.10 -3.85
C ARG A 97 -6.59 -5.73 -3.21
N GLY A 98 -6.17 -4.70 -3.95
CA GLY A 98 -6.26 -3.32 -3.52
C GLY A 98 -7.53 -2.64 -4.02
N PHE A 99 -7.83 -1.52 -3.39
CA PHE A 99 -8.75 -0.52 -3.90
C PHE A 99 -7.95 0.49 -4.73
N GLU A 100 -8.40 0.75 -5.96
CA GLU A 100 -7.70 1.61 -6.90
C GLU A 100 -8.71 2.55 -7.58
N LEU A 101 -8.33 3.82 -7.85
CA LEU A 101 -9.20 4.77 -8.52
C LEU A 101 -9.69 4.25 -9.88
N GLU A 102 -10.95 4.44 -10.19
CA GLU A 102 -11.58 3.97 -11.43
C GLU A 102 -10.89 4.53 -12.67
N SER A 103 -10.47 5.79 -12.62
CA SER A 103 -9.71 6.43 -13.71
C SER A 103 -8.40 5.71 -14.04
N HIS A 104 -7.75 5.07 -13.08
CA HIS A 104 -6.51 4.34 -13.30
C HIS A 104 -6.69 3.07 -14.13
N PHE A 105 -7.89 2.48 -14.13
CA PHE A 105 -8.20 1.32 -14.99
C PHE A 105 -8.23 1.68 -16.48
N LYS A 106 -8.27 2.97 -16.83
CA LYS A 106 -8.22 3.45 -18.21
C LYS A 106 -6.78 3.52 -18.78
N PHE A 107 -5.75 3.47 -17.91
CA PHE A 107 -4.36 3.49 -18.39
C PHE A 107 -4.03 2.17 -19.11
N PRO A 108 -3.50 2.24 -20.34
CA PRO A 108 -3.08 1.05 -21.07
C PRO A 108 -2.07 0.23 -20.26
N ILE A 109 -2.11 -1.10 -20.42
CA ILE A 109 -1.25 -2.06 -19.73
C ILE A 109 -1.52 -2.11 -18.22
N TYR A 110 -1.33 -0.99 -17.50
CA TYR A 110 -1.55 -0.91 -16.06
C TYR A 110 -3.00 -1.20 -15.67
N GLY A 111 -3.96 -0.52 -16.31
CA GLY A 111 -5.40 -0.73 -16.04
C GLY A 111 -5.86 -2.14 -16.41
N TRP A 112 -5.34 -2.71 -17.49
CA TRP A 112 -5.62 -4.09 -17.88
C TRP A 112 -5.07 -5.08 -16.82
N MET A 113 -3.86 -4.85 -16.34
CA MET A 113 -3.28 -5.63 -15.26
C MET A 113 -4.14 -5.52 -13.98
N MET A 114 -4.50 -4.30 -13.56
CA MET A 114 -5.35 -4.08 -12.37
C MET A 114 -6.68 -4.82 -12.48
N GLY A 115 -7.35 -4.74 -13.64
CA GLY A 115 -8.61 -5.44 -13.89
C GLY A 115 -8.44 -6.96 -13.90
N ARG A 116 -7.42 -7.47 -14.60
CA ARG A 116 -7.15 -8.91 -14.69
C ARG A 116 -6.79 -9.53 -13.34
N PHE A 117 -6.09 -8.77 -12.49
CA PHE A 117 -5.76 -9.20 -11.14
C PHE A 117 -6.90 -9.00 -10.13
N GLY A 118 -8.03 -8.41 -10.54
CA GLY A 118 -9.23 -8.28 -9.74
C GLY A 118 -9.17 -7.20 -8.66
N ASN A 119 -8.35 -6.16 -8.86
CA ASN A 119 -8.40 -4.98 -7.99
C ASN A 119 -9.77 -4.30 -8.08
N ILE A 120 -10.20 -3.65 -7.01
CA ILE A 120 -11.55 -3.12 -6.84
C ILE A 120 -11.55 -1.63 -7.21
N PRO A 121 -12.28 -1.22 -8.27
CA PRO A 121 -12.40 0.18 -8.62
C PRO A 121 -13.10 0.99 -7.52
N VAL A 122 -12.47 2.10 -7.14
CA VAL A 122 -13.05 3.14 -6.29
C VAL A 122 -13.53 4.26 -7.21
N PRO A 123 -14.79 4.65 -7.16
CA PRO A 123 -15.30 5.69 -8.04
C PRO A 123 -14.61 7.05 -7.76
N ASP A 124 -14.17 7.73 -8.82
CA ASP A 124 -13.59 9.08 -8.72
C ASP A 124 -14.62 10.09 -8.21
N ALA A 125 -15.91 9.92 -8.58
CA ALA A 125 -17.04 10.68 -8.07
C ALA A 125 -18.03 9.71 -7.38
N PRO A 126 -17.97 9.55 -6.06
CA PRO A 126 -18.76 8.56 -5.35
C PRO A 126 -20.24 8.93 -5.33
N SER A 127 -21.08 8.00 -5.76
CA SER A 127 -22.53 7.98 -5.60
C SER A 127 -22.95 6.81 -4.71
N ARG A 128 -24.20 6.80 -4.23
CA ARG A 128 -24.73 5.67 -3.46
C ARG A 128 -24.58 4.34 -4.22
N ASN A 129 -24.96 4.33 -5.49
CA ASN A 129 -24.92 3.13 -6.33
C ASN A 129 -23.49 2.65 -6.59
N SER A 130 -22.55 3.57 -6.88
CA SER A 130 -21.16 3.21 -7.12
C SER A 130 -20.45 2.67 -5.86
N LEU A 131 -20.76 3.23 -4.69
CA LEU A 131 -20.27 2.72 -3.40
C LEU A 131 -20.86 1.35 -3.06
N GLU A 132 -22.12 1.11 -3.40
CA GLU A 132 -22.74 -0.19 -3.22
C GLU A 132 -22.12 -1.25 -4.15
N THR A 133 -21.87 -0.90 -5.40
CA THR A 133 -21.16 -1.76 -6.37
C THR A 133 -19.74 -2.10 -5.86
N MET A 134 -18.99 -1.12 -5.39
CA MET A 134 -17.66 -1.33 -4.80
C MET A 134 -17.74 -2.26 -3.59
N THR A 135 -18.71 -2.04 -2.70
CA THR A 135 -18.91 -2.88 -1.50
C THR A 135 -19.27 -4.32 -1.87
N THR A 136 -20.10 -4.52 -2.91
CA THR A 136 -20.46 -5.84 -3.43
C THR A 136 -19.23 -6.58 -3.98
N ARG A 137 -18.39 -5.89 -4.76
CA ARG A 137 -17.13 -6.47 -5.27
C ARG A 137 -16.16 -6.83 -4.13
N ALA A 138 -16.07 -5.99 -3.11
CA ALA A 138 -15.27 -6.27 -1.93
C ALA A 138 -15.77 -7.55 -1.22
N LYS A 139 -17.08 -7.68 -1.04
CA LYS A 139 -17.69 -8.90 -0.47
C LYS A 139 -17.38 -10.14 -1.28
N GLN A 140 -17.57 -10.09 -2.61
CA GLN A 140 -17.28 -11.20 -3.50
C GLN A 140 -15.82 -11.68 -3.42
N ALA A 141 -14.88 -10.74 -3.33
CA ALA A 141 -13.46 -11.06 -3.14
C ALA A 141 -13.22 -11.77 -1.81
N LEU A 142 -13.75 -11.22 -0.71
CA LEU A 142 -13.61 -11.79 0.64
C LEU A 142 -14.25 -13.18 0.75
N ASP A 143 -15.46 -13.38 0.19
CA ASP A 143 -16.14 -14.67 0.16
C ASP A 143 -15.36 -15.72 -0.66
N SER A 144 -14.57 -15.27 -1.63
CA SER A 144 -13.68 -16.12 -2.43
C SER A 144 -12.33 -16.41 -1.75
N GLY A 145 -12.14 -16.02 -0.50
CA GLY A 145 -10.89 -16.20 0.25
C GLY A 145 -9.78 -15.21 -0.13
N ILE A 146 -10.12 -14.12 -0.83
CA ILE A 146 -9.16 -13.09 -1.23
C ILE A 146 -9.13 -11.99 -0.17
N SER A 147 -7.97 -11.77 0.44
CA SER A 147 -7.77 -10.65 1.36
C SER A 147 -7.75 -9.31 0.62
N LEU A 148 -8.14 -8.24 1.30
CA LEU A 148 -8.14 -6.88 0.74
C LEU A 148 -7.07 -6.02 1.40
N ILE A 149 -6.60 -5.00 0.68
CA ILE A 149 -5.71 -3.97 1.21
C ILE A 149 -6.29 -2.59 0.95
N ALA A 150 -6.30 -1.74 1.96
CA ALA A 150 -6.77 -0.37 1.86
C ALA A 150 -5.79 0.62 2.50
N PHE A 151 -5.50 1.68 1.75
CA PHE A 151 -4.89 2.88 2.27
C PHE A 151 -6.00 3.74 2.89
N ALA A 152 -6.19 3.61 4.21
CA ALA A 152 -7.37 4.18 4.88
C ALA A 152 -7.36 5.71 4.96
N GLU A 153 -6.23 6.36 4.75
CA GLU A 153 -6.08 7.81 4.61
C GLU A 153 -6.82 8.35 3.37
N GLY A 154 -6.86 7.55 2.30
CA GLY A 154 -7.50 7.89 1.02
C GLY A 154 -6.71 8.88 0.16
N SER A 155 -5.55 9.33 0.60
CA SER A 155 -4.57 10.13 -0.15
C SER A 155 -3.17 9.87 0.41
N ARG A 156 -2.14 10.17 -0.39
CA ARG A 156 -0.75 10.09 0.07
C ARG A 156 -0.43 11.25 1.00
N THR A 157 0.34 10.95 2.06
CA THR A 157 0.86 12.02 2.94
C THR A 157 1.86 12.91 2.18
N ARG A 158 1.99 14.17 2.63
CA ARG A 158 2.98 15.11 2.10
C ARG A 158 4.14 15.37 3.05
N ASP A 159 3.93 15.07 4.31
CA ASP A 159 4.87 15.34 5.41
C ASP A 159 5.39 14.08 6.11
N GLY A 160 4.92 12.90 5.70
CA GLY A 160 5.30 11.62 6.27
C GLY A 160 4.43 11.15 7.43
N HIS A 161 3.68 12.05 8.05
CA HIS A 161 2.78 11.70 9.14
C HIS A 161 1.57 10.89 8.67
N VAL A 162 1.10 9.99 9.53
CA VAL A 162 -0.09 9.19 9.26
C VAL A 162 -1.34 10.05 9.44
N GLN A 163 -2.08 10.26 8.34
CA GLN A 163 -3.28 11.08 8.35
C GLN A 163 -4.47 10.32 8.96
N GLU A 164 -5.55 11.05 9.24
CA GLU A 164 -6.77 10.47 9.77
C GLU A 164 -7.35 9.41 8.81
N PHE A 165 -7.71 8.24 9.35
CA PHE A 165 -8.30 7.16 8.56
C PHE A 165 -9.78 7.43 8.26
N LYS A 166 -10.20 7.16 7.02
CA LYS A 166 -11.60 7.24 6.58
C LYS A 166 -12.39 6.01 7.04
N LYS A 167 -13.65 6.21 7.41
CA LYS A 167 -14.53 5.18 7.98
C LYS A 167 -14.93 4.05 7.01
N GLY A 168 -14.76 4.25 5.70
CA GLY A 168 -15.33 3.37 4.67
C GLY A 168 -14.92 1.90 4.82
N ILE A 169 -13.62 1.62 4.92
CA ILE A 169 -13.10 0.25 5.02
C ILE A 169 -13.48 -0.43 6.34
N PHE A 170 -13.55 0.34 7.44
CA PHE A 170 -13.95 -0.17 8.75
C PHE A 170 -15.43 -0.58 8.79
N ARG A 171 -16.29 0.16 8.06
CA ARG A 171 -17.70 -0.23 7.86
C ARG A 171 -17.83 -1.53 7.05
N ILE A 172 -16.98 -1.72 6.05
CA ILE A 172 -16.93 -2.96 5.26
C ILE A 172 -16.51 -4.12 6.17
N ALA A 173 -15.43 -3.94 6.95
CA ALA A 173 -14.95 -4.96 7.89
C ALA A 173 -16.04 -5.34 8.90
N GLN A 174 -16.66 -4.35 9.54
CA GLN A 174 -17.74 -4.55 10.50
C GLN A 174 -18.98 -5.24 9.89
N ARG A 175 -19.42 -4.75 8.70
CA ARG A 175 -20.62 -5.29 8.03
C ARG A 175 -20.48 -6.77 7.67
N PHE A 176 -19.28 -7.19 7.31
CA PHE A 176 -19.01 -8.57 6.85
C PHE A 176 -18.34 -9.45 7.92
N GLY A 177 -18.05 -8.89 9.10
CA GLY A 177 -17.37 -9.62 10.19
C GLY A 177 -15.96 -10.09 9.81
N VAL A 178 -15.28 -9.36 8.87
CA VAL A 178 -13.96 -9.72 8.38
C VAL A 178 -12.88 -9.07 9.24
N PRO A 179 -11.89 -9.81 9.74
CA PRO A 179 -10.86 -9.27 10.59
C PRO A 179 -10.00 -8.21 9.88
N ILE A 180 -9.48 -7.26 10.66
CA ILE A 180 -8.53 -6.25 10.19
C ILE A 180 -7.13 -6.63 10.65
N VAL A 181 -6.16 -6.55 9.74
CA VAL A 181 -4.73 -6.56 10.05
C VAL A 181 -4.19 -5.15 9.89
N PRO A 182 -3.89 -4.42 10.97
CA PRO A 182 -3.17 -3.17 10.88
C PRO A 182 -1.79 -3.41 10.29
N MET A 183 -1.34 -2.54 9.39
CA MET A 183 -0.05 -2.65 8.73
C MET A 183 0.63 -1.29 8.67
N SER A 184 1.89 -1.20 9.13
CA SER A 184 2.67 0.03 9.08
C SER A 184 3.78 -0.08 8.05
N ILE A 185 3.92 0.94 7.19
CA ILE A 185 5.02 1.10 6.25
C ILE A 185 5.91 2.21 6.79
N VAL A 186 7.11 1.84 7.25
CA VAL A 186 8.09 2.74 7.88
C VAL A 186 9.28 2.90 6.95
N GLY A 187 9.80 4.13 6.83
CA GLY A 187 10.95 4.45 5.97
C GLY A 187 10.59 4.77 4.52
N SER A 188 9.31 4.72 4.16
CA SER A 188 8.85 5.01 2.79
C SER A 188 8.93 6.50 2.44
N TYR A 189 8.69 7.39 3.41
CA TYR A 189 8.79 8.84 3.24
C TYR A 189 10.25 9.29 3.09
N GLU A 190 11.13 8.76 3.92
CA GLU A 190 12.57 9.01 3.88
C GLU A 190 13.20 8.54 2.59
N PHE A 191 12.68 7.44 2.01
CA PHE A 191 13.10 6.91 0.73
C PHE A 191 12.63 7.76 -0.44
N PHE A 192 11.34 8.14 -0.48
CA PHE A 192 10.74 8.89 -1.59
C PHE A 192 9.58 9.78 -1.13
N GLN A 193 9.77 11.09 -1.22
CA GLN A 193 8.77 12.08 -0.88
C GLN A 193 7.88 12.41 -2.08
N THR A 194 6.57 12.45 -1.88
CA THR A 194 5.63 12.85 -2.93
C THR A 194 5.91 14.29 -3.39
N GLY A 195 6.05 14.48 -4.70
CA GLY A 195 6.42 15.78 -5.29
C GLY A 195 7.93 15.97 -5.50
N ASN A 196 8.77 15.09 -4.98
CA ASN A 196 10.19 15.02 -5.30
C ASN A 196 10.42 13.87 -6.30
N TRP A 197 11.47 13.92 -7.10
CA TRP A 197 11.85 12.84 -8.02
C TRP A 197 13.08 12.05 -7.55
N MET A 198 13.76 12.55 -6.52
CA MET A 198 14.96 11.92 -5.97
C MET A 198 14.63 10.72 -5.10
N LEU A 199 15.31 9.61 -5.37
CA LEU A 199 15.21 8.36 -4.61
C LEU A 199 16.40 8.28 -3.65
N HIS A 200 16.12 8.36 -2.36
CA HIS A 200 17.14 8.25 -1.33
C HIS A 200 17.40 6.79 -0.96
N PRO A 201 18.66 6.34 -0.84
CA PRO A 201 18.92 4.99 -0.31
C PRO A 201 18.38 4.86 1.10
N GLY A 202 17.68 3.77 1.39
CA GLY A 202 17.09 3.62 2.70
C GLY A 202 16.59 2.21 2.99
N LYS A 203 16.04 2.06 4.18
CA LYS A 203 15.39 0.85 4.65
C LYS A 203 13.89 1.09 4.74
N ILE A 204 13.11 0.19 4.16
CA ILE A 204 11.66 0.15 4.36
C ILE A 204 11.34 -1.09 5.19
N THR A 205 10.70 -0.86 6.34
CA THR A 205 10.23 -1.92 7.23
C THR A 205 8.71 -1.95 7.23
N VAL A 206 8.13 -3.12 6.97
CA VAL A 206 6.70 -3.36 7.10
C VAL A 206 6.41 -4.13 8.36
N TYR A 207 5.50 -3.60 9.18
CA TYR A 207 4.95 -4.28 10.35
C TYR A 207 3.57 -4.83 10.00
N LEU A 208 3.40 -6.14 10.11
CA LEU A 208 2.10 -6.82 10.12
C LEU A 208 1.74 -7.04 11.58
N HIS A 209 0.80 -6.23 12.10
CA HIS A 209 0.40 -6.24 13.50
C HIS A 209 -0.59 -7.38 13.79
N ASP A 210 -0.95 -7.55 15.05
CA ASP A 210 -1.91 -8.53 15.50
C ASP A 210 -3.26 -8.34 14.81
N THR A 211 -3.86 -9.45 14.43
CA THR A 211 -5.16 -9.46 13.75
C THR A 211 -6.28 -9.06 14.73
N ILE A 212 -7.08 -8.09 14.34
CA ILE A 212 -8.23 -7.60 15.14
C ILE A 212 -9.50 -8.24 14.61
N ASP A 213 -10.19 -9.00 15.46
CA ASP A 213 -11.49 -9.56 15.14
C ASP A 213 -12.58 -8.48 15.16
N THR A 214 -13.39 -8.43 14.10
CA THR A 214 -14.47 -7.45 13.94
C THR A 214 -15.86 -8.08 14.09
N SER A 215 -15.96 -9.39 14.29
CA SER A 215 -17.24 -10.13 14.30
C SER A 215 -18.21 -9.68 15.39
N LYS A 216 -17.69 -9.13 16.50
CA LYS A 216 -18.48 -8.63 17.64
C LYS A 216 -18.61 -7.10 17.65
N ILE A 217 -18.10 -6.40 16.63
CA ILE A 217 -18.15 -4.94 16.57
C ILE A 217 -19.48 -4.54 15.92
N ASP A 218 -20.24 -3.72 16.62
CA ASP A 218 -21.48 -3.13 16.12
C ASP A 218 -21.20 -1.82 15.34
N ARG A 219 -22.27 -1.19 14.83
CA ARG A 219 -22.14 0.08 14.09
C ARG A 219 -21.57 1.22 14.94
N ALA A 220 -21.86 1.24 16.23
CA ALA A 220 -21.37 2.29 17.15
C ALA A 220 -19.87 2.11 17.42
N GLY A 221 -19.38 0.87 17.44
CA GLY A 221 -17.98 0.54 17.66
C GLY A 221 -17.02 0.83 16.48
N VAL A 222 -17.54 1.16 15.30
CA VAL A 222 -16.70 1.40 14.10
C VAL A 222 -15.69 2.55 14.29
N ASP A 223 -16.07 3.62 14.99
CA ASP A 223 -15.15 4.73 15.23
C ASP A 223 -14.05 4.37 16.21
N ALA A 224 -14.36 3.64 17.26
CA ALA A 224 -13.37 3.13 18.21
C ALA A 224 -12.38 2.17 17.53
N LEU A 225 -12.89 1.28 16.65
CA LEU A 225 -12.05 0.40 15.84
C LEU A 225 -11.10 1.21 14.93
N ARG A 226 -11.61 2.21 14.24
CA ARG A 226 -10.85 3.09 13.34
C ARG A 226 -9.71 3.80 14.09
N LEU A 227 -10.01 4.39 15.23
CA LEU A 227 -9.01 5.08 16.07
C LEU A 227 -7.95 4.11 16.58
N ARG A 228 -8.37 2.95 17.09
CA ARG A 228 -7.43 1.91 17.55
C ARG A 228 -6.49 1.45 16.43
N VAL A 229 -7.01 1.18 15.24
CA VAL A 229 -6.18 0.76 14.09
C VAL A 229 -5.25 1.88 13.67
N HIS A 230 -5.71 3.14 13.66
CA HIS A 230 -4.87 4.30 13.37
C HIS A 230 -3.70 4.41 14.36
N GLU A 231 -3.94 4.32 15.66
CA GLU A 231 -2.90 4.37 16.69
C GLU A 231 -1.85 3.27 16.49
N ILE A 232 -2.27 2.03 16.22
CA ILE A 232 -1.37 0.91 15.97
C ILE A 232 -0.50 1.15 14.72
N VAL A 233 -1.09 1.66 13.64
CA VAL A 233 -0.38 1.93 12.38
C VAL A 233 0.56 3.12 12.53
N ALA A 234 0.12 4.18 13.19
CA ALA A 234 0.88 5.42 13.33
C ALA A 234 2.10 5.28 14.25
N ALA A 235 1.98 4.52 15.35
CA ALA A 235 3.03 4.47 16.36
C ALA A 235 4.45 4.24 15.82
N PRO A 236 4.75 3.17 15.05
CA PRO A 236 6.11 2.95 14.53
C PRO A 236 6.50 3.93 13.42
N VAL A 237 5.54 4.49 12.69
CA VAL A 237 5.79 5.50 11.63
C VAL A 237 6.23 6.81 12.27
N GLU A 238 5.47 7.31 13.23
CA GLU A 238 5.73 8.55 13.94
C GLU A 238 7.04 8.49 14.75
N GLU A 239 7.36 7.33 15.35
CA GLU A 239 8.63 7.11 16.03
C GLU A 239 9.81 7.23 15.07
N SER A 240 9.75 6.56 13.91
CA SER A 240 10.79 6.62 12.89
C SER A 240 10.95 8.03 12.32
N LEU A 241 9.85 8.70 12.03
CA LEU A 241 9.85 10.03 11.44
C LEU A 241 10.49 11.06 12.38
N LYS A 242 10.19 11.00 13.68
CA LYS A 242 10.83 11.87 14.69
C LYS A 242 12.35 11.71 14.73
N VAL A 243 12.84 10.47 14.64
CA VAL A 243 14.29 10.21 14.59
C VAL A 243 14.89 10.83 13.32
N TRP A 244 14.28 10.58 12.17
CA TRP A 244 14.73 11.10 10.89
C TRP A 244 14.75 12.64 10.85
N GLU A 245 13.68 13.29 11.34
CA GLU A 245 13.58 14.75 11.43
C GLU A 245 14.67 15.34 12.33
N SER A 246 14.95 14.72 13.47
CA SER A 246 16.00 15.17 14.38
C SER A 246 17.40 15.13 13.76
N GLU A 247 17.67 14.13 12.91
CA GLU A 247 18.94 13.97 12.19
C GLU A 247 19.08 14.94 11.01
N ASN A 248 17.95 15.34 10.39
CA ASN A 248 17.92 16.16 9.17
C ASN A 248 17.46 17.61 9.39
N THR A 249 17.25 18.04 10.64
CA THR A 249 16.74 19.38 10.98
C THR A 249 17.61 20.52 10.46
N SER A 250 18.90 20.29 10.17
CA SER A 250 19.79 21.25 9.54
C SER A 250 19.50 21.49 8.05
N ASP A 251 18.98 20.50 7.32
CA ASP A 251 18.72 20.58 5.88
C ASP A 251 17.30 21.09 5.56
N VAL A 252 16.31 20.81 6.43
CA VAL A 252 14.90 21.18 6.23
C VAL A 252 14.66 22.71 6.37
N ARG A 253 15.48 23.42 7.14
CA ARG A 253 15.34 24.89 7.33
C ARG A 253 15.74 25.73 6.12
N GLN A 254 16.27 25.11 5.05
CA GLN A 254 16.75 25.81 3.84
C GLN A 254 15.85 25.58 2.60
N ALA A 255 14.72 24.89 2.72
CA ALA A 255 13.77 24.77 1.62
C ALA A 255 13.00 26.08 1.43
N PRO A 256 13.00 26.69 0.23
CA PRO A 256 12.23 27.92 -0.02
C PRO A 256 10.75 27.59 0.12
N LYS A 257 10.05 28.38 0.95
CA LYS A 257 8.60 28.42 1.00
C LYS A 257 8.10 28.90 -0.37
N GLN A 258 7.52 28.00 -1.15
CA GLN A 258 6.73 28.33 -2.35
C GLN A 258 5.25 28.22 -2.04
#